data_d5d7b478117a765feb0c31e8d303f4d2
#
_entry.id   d5d7b478117a765feb0c31e8d303f4d2
#
_cell.length_a   1.000
_cell.length_b   1.000
_cell.length_c   1.000
_cell.angle_alpha   90.00
_cell.angle_beta   90.00
_cell.angle_gamma   90.00
#
_symmetry.space_group_name_H-M   'P 1'
#
loop_
_entity.id
_entity.type
_entity.pdbx_description
1 polymer ?
#
loop_
_entity_poly.entity_id
_entity_poly.type
_entity_poly.pdbx_seq_one_letter_code
_entity_poly.pdbx_strand_id
1 'polypeptide(L)'
;MQDLPNLFLIGPMGAGKSTIGRLLAAELSRPFYDSDHAIQDRCGADIPWIFDVEGEQGFRLREIQMIDELTQLTDVVVATGG
;
A
#
# COMPACT_ATOMS: atom_id res chain seq x y z
N MET A 1 0.77 -17.17 -21.83
CA MET A 1 1.35 -16.15 -20.99
C MET A 1 1.28 -16.52 -19.52
N GLN A 2 2.36 -16.34 -18.81
CA GLN A 2 2.37 -16.66 -17.39
C GLN A 2 1.74 -15.56 -16.57
N ASP A 3 0.95 -15.98 -15.59
CA ASP A 3 0.46 -15.05 -14.60
C ASP A 3 1.58 -14.76 -13.61
N LEU A 4 1.95 -13.52 -13.50
CA LEU A 4 2.94 -13.12 -12.52
C LEU A 4 2.26 -12.82 -11.19
N PRO A 5 2.88 -13.17 -10.07
CA PRO A 5 2.30 -12.86 -8.78
C PRO A 5 2.25 -11.34 -8.57
N ASN A 6 1.44 -10.92 -7.62
CA ASN A 6 1.44 -9.54 -7.20
C ASN A 6 2.82 -9.18 -6.65
N LEU A 7 3.26 -7.97 -6.92
CA LEU A 7 4.54 -7.49 -6.44
C LEU A 7 4.34 -6.60 -5.23
N PHE A 8 5.07 -6.90 -4.16
CA PHE A 8 5.02 -6.13 -2.93
C PHE A 8 6.37 -5.48 -2.68
N LEU A 9 6.36 -4.16 -2.51
CA LEU A 9 7.57 -3.41 -2.19
C LEU A 9 7.54 -3.08 -0.70
N ILE A 10 8.46 -3.68 0.04
CA ILE A 10 8.57 -3.52 1.48
C ILE A 10 9.90 -2.87 1.79
N GLY A 11 9.89 -1.93 2.72
CA GLY A 11 11.12 -1.25 3.11
C GLY A 11 10.81 -0.04 3.95
N PRO A 12 11.84 0.58 4.51
CA PRO A 12 11.64 1.74 5.35
C PRO A 12 11.07 2.93 4.58
N MET A 13 10.40 3.79 5.28
CA MET A 13 9.87 5.03 4.74
C MET A 13 11.03 5.86 4.18
N GLY A 14 10.81 6.49 3.04
CA GLY A 14 11.85 7.30 2.42
C GLY A 14 12.79 6.54 1.51
N ALA A 15 12.59 5.25 1.34
CA ALA A 15 13.43 4.43 0.45
C ALA A 15 13.00 4.48 -1.01
N GLY A 16 12.07 5.35 -1.38
CA GLY A 16 11.64 5.50 -2.77
C GLY A 16 10.69 4.43 -3.25
N LYS A 17 10.03 3.73 -2.35
CA LYS A 17 9.12 2.64 -2.72
C LYS A 17 8.01 3.08 -3.67
N SER A 18 7.41 4.22 -3.41
CA SER A 18 6.30 4.69 -4.25
C SER A 18 6.77 5.02 -5.65
N THR A 19 7.94 5.67 -5.78
CA THR A 19 8.50 5.99 -7.09
C THR A 19 8.84 4.73 -7.87
N ILE A 20 9.54 3.80 -7.23
CA ILE A 20 9.92 2.53 -7.86
C ILE A 20 8.67 1.73 -8.21
N GLY A 21 7.70 1.70 -7.30
CA GLY A 21 6.46 0.96 -7.52
C GLY A 21 5.68 1.46 -8.73
N ARG A 22 5.59 2.77 -8.87
CA ARG A 22 4.89 3.36 -10.03
C ARG A 22 5.59 3.05 -11.33
N LEU A 23 6.92 3.09 -11.34
CA LEU A 23 7.69 2.76 -12.54
C LEU A 23 7.51 1.30 -12.91
N LEU A 24 7.58 0.39 -11.93
CA LEU A 24 7.37 -1.03 -12.18
C LEU A 24 5.95 -1.31 -12.66
N ALA A 25 4.97 -0.66 -12.06
CA ALA A 25 3.58 -0.84 -12.48
C ALA A 25 3.37 -0.40 -13.92
N ALA A 26 3.97 0.73 -14.30
CA ALA A 26 3.90 1.20 -15.67
C ALA A 26 4.56 0.23 -16.63
N GLU A 27 5.75 -0.26 -16.29
CA GLU A 27 6.47 -1.25 -17.12
C GLU A 27 5.66 -2.53 -17.32
N LEU A 28 4.97 -2.97 -16.27
CA LEU A 28 4.22 -4.21 -16.29
C LEU A 28 2.77 -4.02 -16.72
N SER A 29 2.37 -2.78 -17.00
CA SER A 29 0.97 -2.42 -17.31
C SER A 29 0.02 -2.89 -16.22
N ARG A 30 0.39 -2.67 -14.97
CA ARG A 30 -0.38 -3.07 -13.81
C ARG A 30 -0.79 -1.87 -12.97
N PRO A 31 -1.92 -1.93 -12.26
CA PRO A 31 -2.26 -0.87 -11.30
C PRO A 31 -1.25 -0.83 -10.16
N PHE A 32 -1.01 0.36 -9.63
CA PHE A 32 -0.17 0.57 -8.48
C PHE A 32 -1.01 0.99 -7.28
N TYR A 33 -0.75 0.38 -6.13
CA TYR A 33 -1.41 0.73 -4.88
C TYR A 33 -0.36 0.96 -3.80
N ASP A 34 -0.52 2.06 -3.06
CA ASP A 34 0.27 2.34 -1.87
C ASP A 34 -0.66 2.14 -0.67
N SER A 35 -0.30 1.25 0.25
CA SER A 35 -1.19 0.89 1.34
C SER A 35 -1.52 2.08 2.24
N ASP A 36 -0.55 2.96 2.51
CA ASP A 36 -0.79 4.12 3.35
C ASP A 36 -1.76 5.10 2.69
N HIS A 37 -1.58 5.33 1.40
CA HIS A 37 -2.48 6.19 0.63
C HIS A 37 -3.89 5.60 0.59
N ALA A 38 -4.00 4.30 0.39
CA ALA A 38 -5.28 3.63 0.37
C ALA A 38 -5.99 3.73 1.73
N ILE A 39 -5.24 3.65 2.83
CA ILE A 39 -5.81 3.83 4.16
C ILE A 39 -6.36 5.25 4.32
N GLN A 40 -5.61 6.24 3.92
CA GLN A 40 -6.05 7.64 4.01
C GLN A 40 -7.30 7.88 3.18
N ASP A 41 -7.36 7.34 1.99
CA ASP A 41 -8.54 7.46 1.14
C ASP A 41 -9.76 6.82 1.78
N ARG A 42 -9.58 5.64 2.37
CA ARG A 42 -10.68 4.92 3.02
C ARG A 42 -11.19 5.67 4.25
N CYS A 43 -10.27 6.20 5.05
CA CYS A 43 -10.62 6.89 6.29
C CYS A 43 -11.09 8.32 6.07
N GLY A 44 -10.75 8.91 4.94
CA GLY A 44 -11.02 10.33 4.70
C GLY A 44 -10.17 11.25 5.58
N ALA A 45 -9.00 10.78 6.02
CA ALA A 45 -8.13 11.52 6.92
C ALA A 45 -6.69 11.08 6.69
N ASP A 46 -5.74 11.94 7.04
CA ASP A 46 -4.33 11.60 6.89
C ASP A 46 -3.84 10.71 8.04
N ILE A 47 -2.68 10.11 7.84
CA ILE A 47 -2.13 9.18 8.82
C ILE A 47 -1.85 9.82 10.17
N PRO A 48 -1.26 11.04 10.27
CA PRO A 48 -1.10 11.67 11.57
C PRO A 48 -2.40 11.81 12.35
N TRP A 49 -3.50 12.15 11.66
CA TRP A 49 -4.79 12.25 12.31
C TRP A 49 -5.26 10.90 12.84
N ILE A 50 -5.06 9.83 12.05
CA ILE A 50 -5.43 8.49 12.46
C ILE A 50 -4.67 8.07 13.72
N PHE A 51 -3.36 8.37 13.76
CA PHE A 51 -2.55 8.09 14.95
C PHE A 51 -3.04 8.86 16.17
N ASP A 52 -3.42 10.12 15.99
CA ASP A 52 -3.93 10.94 17.10
C ASP A 52 -5.23 10.39 17.68
N VAL A 53 -6.13 9.98 16.81
CA VAL A 53 -7.48 9.56 17.24
C VAL A 53 -7.52 8.10 17.65
N GLU A 54 -6.87 7.23 16.89
CA GLU A 54 -6.97 5.78 17.10
C GLU A 54 -5.73 5.17 17.72
N GLY A 55 -4.63 5.92 17.77
CA GLY A 55 -3.37 5.42 18.28
C GLY A 55 -2.68 4.48 17.31
N GLU A 56 -1.50 4.03 17.69
CA GLU A 56 -0.71 3.13 16.86
C GLU A 56 -1.43 1.81 16.61
N GLN A 57 -2.07 1.26 17.63
CA GLN A 57 -2.77 -0.01 17.49
C GLN A 57 -3.92 0.09 16.49
N GLY A 58 -4.67 1.19 16.53
CA GLY A 58 -5.75 1.41 15.59
C GLY A 58 -5.25 1.52 14.16
N PHE A 59 -4.15 2.25 13.97
CA PHE A 59 -3.54 2.36 12.65
C PHE A 59 -3.06 1.00 12.15
N ARG A 60 -2.41 0.21 13.01
CA ARG A 60 -1.91 -1.12 12.63
C ARG A 60 -3.03 -2.05 12.19
N LEU A 61 -4.18 -1.99 12.86
CA LEU A 61 -5.33 -2.78 12.45
C LEU A 61 -5.82 -2.38 11.06
N ARG A 62 -5.86 -1.08 10.78
CA ARG A 62 -6.25 -0.60 9.45
C ARG A 62 -5.25 -1.03 8.39
N GLU A 63 -3.97 -1.00 8.72
CA GLU A 63 -2.91 -1.42 7.82
C GLU A 63 -3.05 -2.90 7.46
N ILE A 64 -3.27 -3.74 8.48
CA ILE A 64 -3.46 -5.18 8.26
C ILE A 64 -4.68 -5.42 7.38
N GLN A 65 -5.80 -4.75 7.65
CA GLN A 65 -7.01 -4.89 6.86
C GLN A 65 -6.79 -4.45 5.43
N MET A 66 -6.09 -3.33 5.23
CA MET A 66 -5.83 -2.81 3.89
C MET A 66 -4.94 -3.74 3.10
N ILE A 67 -3.87 -4.25 3.71
CA ILE A 67 -2.97 -5.19 3.05
C ILE A 67 -3.72 -6.46 2.68
N ASP A 68 -4.57 -6.95 3.58
CA ASP A 68 -5.39 -8.12 3.28
C ASP A 68 -6.28 -7.89 2.06
N GLU A 69 -6.93 -6.74 1.98
CA GLU A 69 -7.76 -6.40 0.83
C GLU A 69 -6.94 -6.30 -0.45
N LEU A 70 -5.77 -5.65 -0.38
CA LEU A 70 -4.93 -5.49 -1.56
C LEU A 70 -4.38 -6.82 -2.05
N THR A 71 -4.15 -7.78 -1.15
CA THR A 71 -3.67 -9.11 -1.55
C THR A 71 -4.75 -9.93 -2.24
N GLN A 72 -6.02 -9.55 -2.11
CA GLN A 72 -7.10 -10.21 -2.84
C GLN A 72 -7.15 -9.80 -4.31
N LEU A 73 -6.51 -8.70 -4.66
CA LEU A 73 -6.44 -8.24 -6.04
C LEU A 73 -5.44 -9.08 -6.81
N THR A 74 -5.55 -9.07 -8.14
CA THR A 74 -4.62 -9.79 -9.00
C THR A 74 -3.92 -8.82 -9.93
N ASP A 75 -2.69 -9.15 -10.30
CA ASP A 75 -1.90 -8.38 -11.26
C ASP A 75 -1.68 -6.93 -10.82
N VAL A 76 -1.34 -6.74 -9.54
CA VAL A 76 -1.12 -5.39 -9.00
C VAL A 76 0.30 -5.26 -8.44
N VAL A 77 0.74 -4.02 -8.32
CA VAL A 77 1.97 -3.66 -7.63
C VAL A 77 1.57 -2.89 -6.38
N VAL A 78 2.03 -3.34 -5.22
CA VAL A 78 1.66 -2.76 -3.93
C VAL A 78 2.92 -2.32 -3.19
N ALA A 79 2.95 -1.06 -2.76
CA ALA A 79 3.96 -0.57 -1.84
C ALA A 79 3.34 -0.52 -0.44
N THR A 80 3.99 -1.15 0.53
CA THR A 80 3.49 -1.15 1.90
C THR A 80 4.13 -0.01 2.68
N GLY A 81 3.44 0.48 3.69
CA GLY A 81 3.98 1.49 4.58
C GLY A 81 5.23 1.00 5.29
N GLY A 82 6.13 1.91 5.53
CA GLY A 82 7.46 1.61 6.07
C GLY A 82 7.52 1.15 7.50
#